data_648446c3ef2dad0cb294663e864a18f5
#
_entry.id   648446c3ef2dad0cb294663e864a18f5
#
_cell.length_a   1.000
_cell.length_b   1.000
_cell.length_c   1.000
_cell.angle_alpha   90.00
_cell.angle_beta   90.00
_cell.angle_gamma   90.00
#
_symmetry.space_group_name_H-M   'P 1'
#
loop_
_entity.id
_entity.type
_entity.pdbx_description
1 polymer ?
#
loop_
_entity_poly.entity_id
_entity_poly.type
_entity_poly.pdbx_seq_one_letter_code
_entity_poly.pdbx_strand_id
1 'polypeptide(L)'
;MKVSVFLDGQNFYRSLQRYDESLRVDYDRLAAWITQAAGGPGATFAGAHYYVGVSADAPPLVEGFLKGLELRPGYFVKRELRVRRSGRCPACTAEYEYTTEKRVDTRLVAEMIHYAAIGAFDAAVLVSGDDDFVPAVEAVNALGRQVWVATWSADELSKDLRVRCFGQIHLSDGVAAFRVERPRPVERAPTRMAPSRLARPPFQPASGVALGHALQELQRAEARLPHVSRGYFVMRWKSHQLPPIGAEREALLQQLIGAGLAEEFEVKDAEGRNVTAIRSREPNGNVREPEGNMALPG
;
A
#
# COMPACT_ATOMS: atom_id res chain seq x y z
N MET A 1 -15.15 -29.14 -6.64
CA MET A 1 -15.57 -28.11 -5.69
C MET A 1 -15.34 -26.75 -6.31
N LYS A 2 -16.36 -25.88 -6.36
CA LYS A 2 -16.26 -24.50 -6.83
C LYS A 2 -15.80 -23.59 -5.71
N VAL A 3 -14.73 -22.83 -5.93
CA VAL A 3 -14.15 -21.93 -4.93
C VAL A 3 -14.24 -20.49 -5.41
N SER A 4 -14.86 -19.62 -4.61
CA SER A 4 -14.86 -18.16 -4.79
C SER A 4 -13.96 -17.49 -3.76
N VAL A 5 -13.24 -16.45 -4.19
CA VAL A 5 -12.32 -15.69 -3.33
C VAL A 5 -12.88 -14.30 -3.08
N PHE A 6 -12.96 -13.89 -1.81
CA PHE A 6 -13.45 -12.59 -1.37
C PHE A 6 -12.28 -11.85 -0.72
N LEU A 7 -11.77 -10.82 -1.40
CA LEU A 7 -10.60 -10.08 -0.95
C LEU A 7 -11.01 -8.72 -0.37
N ASP A 8 -10.77 -8.55 0.91
CA ASP A 8 -10.68 -7.21 1.49
C ASP A 8 -9.36 -6.56 1.00
N GLY A 9 -9.49 -5.68 0.01
CA GLY A 9 -8.32 -5.13 -0.67
C GLY A 9 -7.44 -4.27 0.22
N GLN A 10 -8.01 -3.60 1.22
CA GLN A 10 -7.25 -2.77 2.14
C GLN A 10 -6.51 -3.62 3.18
N ASN A 11 -7.19 -4.60 3.77
CA ASN A 11 -6.58 -5.55 4.70
C ASN A 11 -5.46 -6.32 4.00
N PHE A 12 -5.74 -6.92 2.84
CA PHE A 12 -4.76 -7.65 2.04
C PHE A 12 -3.52 -6.81 1.72
N TYR A 13 -3.69 -5.56 1.25
CA TYR A 13 -2.57 -4.70 0.89
C TYR A 13 -1.73 -4.31 2.12
N ARG A 14 -2.36 -3.94 3.23
CA ARG A 14 -1.65 -3.58 4.47
C ARG A 14 -0.86 -4.75 5.03
N SER A 15 -1.45 -5.93 5.03
CA SER A 15 -0.82 -7.15 5.52
C SER A 15 0.32 -7.60 4.61
N LEU A 16 0.16 -7.51 3.28
CA LEU A 16 1.23 -7.72 2.31
C LEU A 16 2.42 -6.79 2.56
N GLN A 17 2.18 -5.50 2.80
CA GLN A 17 3.21 -4.51 3.07
C GLN A 17 3.99 -4.83 4.36
N ARG A 18 3.33 -5.35 5.39
CA ARG A 18 3.99 -5.79 6.64
C ARG A 18 4.79 -7.07 6.42
N TYR A 19 4.31 -7.98 5.60
CA TYR A 19 4.98 -9.25 5.31
C TYR A 19 6.24 -9.03 4.46
N ASP A 20 6.11 -8.39 3.30
CA ASP A 20 7.23 -8.08 2.38
C ASP A 20 6.82 -6.92 1.45
N GLU A 21 7.30 -5.70 1.75
CA GLU A 21 7.02 -4.51 0.94
C GLU A 21 7.50 -4.63 -0.52
N SER A 22 8.51 -5.44 -0.76
CA SER A 22 9.07 -5.67 -2.10
C SER A 22 8.29 -6.69 -2.93
N LEU A 23 7.45 -7.50 -2.29
CA LEU A 23 6.70 -8.56 -2.96
C LEU A 23 5.71 -7.98 -3.97
N ARG A 24 5.77 -8.50 -5.18
CA ARG A 24 4.77 -8.25 -6.23
C ARG A 24 4.00 -9.53 -6.47
N VAL A 25 2.68 -9.41 -6.42
CA VAL A 25 1.75 -10.54 -6.51
C VAL A 25 1.18 -10.64 -7.91
N ASP A 26 1.28 -11.83 -8.50
CA ASP A 26 0.50 -12.20 -9.66
C ASP A 26 -0.88 -12.69 -9.19
N TYR A 27 -1.89 -11.90 -9.45
CA TYR A 27 -3.24 -12.16 -8.94
C TYR A 27 -3.89 -13.39 -9.55
N ASP A 28 -3.57 -13.74 -10.82
CA ASP A 28 -4.11 -14.96 -11.44
C ASP A 28 -3.51 -16.20 -10.78
N ARG A 29 -2.21 -16.18 -10.53
CA ARG A 29 -1.53 -17.26 -9.81
C ARG A 29 -1.96 -17.35 -8.35
N LEU A 30 -2.19 -16.20 -7.71
CA LEU A 30 -2.71 -16.15 -6.34
C LEU A 30 -4.08 -16.82 -6.27
N ALA A 31 -5.02 -16.45 -7.17
CA ALA A 31 -6.34 -17.03 -7.21
C ALA A 31 -6.30 -18.54 -7.47
N ALA A 32 -5.46 -18.98 -8.40
CA ALA A 32 -5.27 -20.40 -8.69
C ALA A 32 -4.73 -21.16 -7.48
N TRP A 33 -3.71 -20.62 -6.80
CA TRP A 33 -3.11 -21.23 -5.62
C TRP A 33 -4.10 -21.32 -4.46
N ILE A 34 -4.80 -20.23 -4.14
CA ILE A 34 -5.85 -20.19 -3.10
C ILE A 34 -6.94 -21.23 -3.40
N THR A 35 -7.37 -21.32 -4.66
CA THR A 35 -8.40 -22.28 -5.09
C THR A 35 -7.98 -23.70 -4.79
N GLN A 36 -6.73 -24.07 -5.08
CA GLN A 36 -6.20 -25.39 -4.78
C GLN A 36 -5.99 -25.63 -3.29
N ALA A 37 -5.54 -24.61 -2.56
CA ALA A 37 -5.34 -24.72 -1.11
C ALA A 37 -6.65 -24.98 -0.35
N ALA A 38 -7.76 -24.34 -0.76
CA ALA A 38 -9.08 -24.55 -0.15
C ALA A 38 -9.78 -25.78 -0.67
N GLY A 39 -9.72 -26.04 -1.97
CA GLY A 39 -10.55 -27.05 -2.64
C GLY A 39 -9.83 -28.35 -3.01
N GLY A 40 -8.53 -28.40 -2.82
CA GLY A 40 -7.72 -29.52 -3.24
C GLY A 40 -7.56 -29.69 -4.75
N PRO A 41 -6.89 -30.76 -5.19
CA PRO A 41 -6.70 -31.07 -6.60
C PRO A 41 -8.06 -31.19 -7.34
N GLY A 42 -8.21 -30.47 -8.45
CA GLY A 42 -9.44 -30.48 -9.24
C GLY A 42 -10.50 -29.46 -8.77
N ALA A 43 -10.19 -28.59 -7.82
CA ALA A 43 -11.04 -27.46 -7.49
C ALA A 43 -11.12 -26.47 -8.67
N THR A 44 -12.32 -25.91 -8.87
CA THR A 44 -12.60 -24.96 -9.95
C THR A 44 -12.69 -23.55 -9.37
N PHE A 45 -11.92 -22.63 -9.92
CA PHE A 45 -12.03 -21.22 -9.62
C PHE A 45 -13.36 -20.67 -10.13
N ALA A 46 -14.19 -20.13 -9.24
CA ALA A 46 -15.51 -19.60 -9.56
C ALA A 46 -15.52 -18.07 -9.68
N GLY A 47 -14.49 -17.41 -9.17
CA GLY A 47 -14.31 -15.97 -9.27
C GLY A 47 -13.61 -15.38 -8.05
N ALA A 48 -13.00 -14.20 -8.24
CA ALA A 48 -12.40 -13.39 -7.18
C ALA A 48 -13.10 -12.04 -7.12
N HIS A 49 -13.64 -11.71 -5.97
CA HIS A 49 -14.31 -10.45 -5.68
C HIS A 49 -13.38 -9.58 -4.86
N TYR A 50 -12.90 -8.48 -5.44
CA TYR A 50 -11.96 -7.57 -4.82
C TYR A 50 -12.68 -6.31 -4.35
N TYR A 51 -12.77 -6.11 -3.04
CA TYR A 51 -13.47 -4.98 -2.43
C TYR A 51 -12.47 -3.93 -1.98
N VAL A 52 -12.71 -2.68 -2.34
CA VAL A 52 -11.77 -1.58 -2.03
C VAL A 52 -12.47 -0.24 -1.90
N GLY A 53 -12.10 0.50 -0.88
CA GLY A 53 -12.45 1.91 -0.76
C GLY A 53 -11.48 2.79 -1.53
N VAL A 54 -11.99 3.63 -2.41
CA VAL A 54 -11.20 4.57 -3.22
C VAL A 54 -11.60 6.01 -2.93
N SER A 55 -10.62 6.90 -2.88
CA SER A 55 -10.89 8.34 -2.83
C SER A 55 -11.24 8.85 -4.23
N ALA A 56 -12.06 9.91 -4.32
CA ALA A 56 -12.40 10.52 -5.61
C ALA A 56 -11.16 11.04 -6.37
N ASP A 57 -10.10 11.34 -5.64
CA ASP A 57 -8.79 11.80 -6.12
C ASP A 57 -7.72 10.70 -6.03
N ALA A 58 -8.12 9.44 -6.27
CA ALA A 58 -7.20 8.30 -6.18
C ALA A 58 -5.98 8.49 -7.10
N PRO A 59 -4.75 8.16 -6.65
CA PRO A 59 -3.55 8.27 -7.47
C PRO A 59 -3.67 7.44 -8.75
N PRO A 60 -3.10 7.91 -9.89
CA PRO A 60 -3.13 7.17 -11.16
C PRO A 60 -2.61 5.74 -11.07
N LEU A 61 -1.66 5.48 -10.16
CA LEU A 61 -1.13 4.13 -9.92
C LEU A 61 -2.20 3.19 -9.36
N VAL A 62 -3.02 3.68 -8.41
CA VAL A 62 -4.12 2.90 -7.83
C VAL A 62 -5.19 2.63 -8.88
N GLU A 63 -5.57 3.66 -9.67
CA GLU A 63 -6.51 3.51 -10.77
C GLU A 63 -6.01 2.54 -11.83
N GLY A 64 -4.73 2.62 -12.20
CA GLY A 64 -4.11 1.69 -13.15
C GLY A 64 -4.12 0.25 -12.64
N PHE A 65 -3.83 0.05 -11.36
CA PHE A 65 -3.90 -1.26 -10.72
C PHE A 65 -5.32 -1.84 -10.76
N LEU A 66 -6.32 -1.07 -10.31
CA LEU A 66 -7.71 -1.54 -10.27
C LEU A 66 -8.26 -1.83 -11.67
N LYS A 67 -7.99 -0.98 -12.65
CA LYS A 67 -8.32 -1.24 -14.06
C LYS A 67 -7.64 -2.50 -14.59
N GLY A 68 -6.35 -2.70 -14.26
CA GLY A 68 -5.63 -3.92 -14.63
C GLY A 68 -6.25 -5.17 -14.00
N LEU A 69 -6.78 -5.08 -12.78
CA LEU A 69 -7.45 -6.19 -12.12
C LEU A 69 -8.83 -6.47 -12.74
N GLU A 70 -9.61 -5.43 -13.09
CA GLU A 70 -10.91 -5.54 -13.76
C GLU A 70 -10.83 -6.20 -15.14
N LEU A 71 -9.70 -6.07 -15.82
CA LEU A 71 -9.46 -6.71 -17.13
C LEU A 71 -9.13 -8.21 -17.03
N ARG A 72 -8.90 -8.75 -15.81
CA ARG A 72 -8.58 -10.15 -15.62
C ARG A 72 -9.85 -11.00 -15.62
N PRO A 73 -9.90 -12.10 -16.38
CA PRO A 73 -11.03 -13.01 -16.37
C PRO A 73 -11.33 -13.54 -14.96
N GLY A 74 -12.58 -13.47 -14.53
CA GLY A 74 -13.02 -13.96 -13.22
C GLY A 74 -12.71 -13.02 -12.05
N TYR A 75 -12.20 -11.82 -12.29
CA TYR A 75 -12.05 -10.81 -11.26
C TYR A 75 -13.20 -9.79 -11.31
N PHE A 76 -13.80 -9.54 -10.15
CA PHE A 76 -14.92 -8.60 -9.97
C PHE A 76 -14.50 -7.54 -8.96
N VAL A 77 -14.05 -6.38 -9.44
CA VAL A 77 -13.62 -5.28 -8.56
C VAL A 77 -14.82 -4.45 -8.14
N LYS A 78 -14.99 -4.32 -6.82
CA LYS A 78 -16.05 -3.56 -6.17
C LYS A 78 -15.45 -2.34 -5.51
N ARG A 79 -15.67 -1.18 -6.11
CA ARG A 79 -15.14 0.11 -5.64
C ARG A 79 -16.20 0.83 -4.83
N GLU A 80 -15.86 1.23 -3.62
CA GLU A 80 -16.67 2.09 -2.78
C GLU A 80 -15.98 3.43 -2.56
N LEU A 81 -16.74 4.52 -2.67
CA LEU A 81 -16.16 5.84 -2.45
C LEU A 81 -15.91 6.08 -0.96
N ARG A 82 -14.69 6.52 -0.65
CA ARG A 82 -14.34 7.02 0.68
C ARG A 82 -14.97 8.38 0.89
N VAL A 83 -15.67 8.55 1.99
CA VAL A 83 -16.33 9.82 2.35
C VAL A 83 -15.42 10.60 3.28
N ARG A 84 -15.12 11.87 2.90
CA ARG A 84 -14.46 12.82 3.81
C ARG A 84 -15.47 13.25 4.87
N ARG A 85 -15.03 13.30 6.11
CA ARG A 85 -15.78 13.78 7.26
C ARG A 85 -14.93 14.77 8.04
N SER A 86 -15.57 15.78 8.59
CA SER A 86 -14.96 16.64 9.58
C SER A 86 -15.29 16.13 10.99
N GLY A 87 -14.34 16.20 11.87
CA GLY A 87 -14.50 15.95 13.30
C GLY A 87 -13.90 17.10 14.09
N ARG A 88 -14.34 17.23 15.34
CA ARG A 88 -13.76 18.20 16.27
C ARG A 88 -13.13 17.45 17.43
N CYS A 89 -11.88 17.75 17.72
CA CYS A 89 -11.16 17.13 18.82
C CYS A 89 -11.84 17.46 20.16
N PRO A 90 -12.24 16.49 20.98
CA PRO A 90 -12.89 16.76 22.25
C PRO A 90 -11.96 17.43 23.28
N ALA A 91 -10.65 17.31 23.12
CA ALA A 91 -9.67 17.87 24.06
C ALA A 91 -9.26 19.30 23.74
N CYS A 92 -9.13 19.66 22.45
CA CYS A 92 -8.63 20.99 22.04
C CYS A 92 -9.57 21.73 21.08
N THR A 93 -10.75 21.16 20.76
CA THR A 93 -11.77 21.72 19.84
C THR A 93 -11.29 21.95 18.40
N ALA A 94 -10.04 21.62 18.07
CA ALA A 94 -9.51 21.74 16.72
C ALA A 94 -10.33 20.89 15.75
N GLU A 95 -10.66 21.46 14.60
CA GLU A 95 -11.33 20.73 13.51
C GLU A 95 -10.29 19.93 12.73
N TYR A 96 -10.62 18.67 12.41
CA TYR A 96 -9.80 17.81 11.58
C TYR A 96 -10.66 17.06 10.57
N GLU A 97 -10.10 16.85 9.39
CA GLU A 97 -10.73 16.03 8.36
C GLU A 97 -10.19 14.61 8.41
N TYR A 98 -11.07 13.65 8.31
CA TYR A 98 -10.73 12.24 8.19
C TYR A 98 -11.58 11.56 7.13
N THR A 99 -11.05 10.49 6.56
CA THR A 99 -11.73 9.73 5.53
C THR A 99 -12.23 8.43 6.13
N THR A 100 -13.53 8.15 5.99
CA THR A 100 -14.11 6.89 6.44
C THR A 100 -14.46 5.99 5.26
N GLU A 101 -14.17 4.72 5.40
CA GLU A 101 -14.66 3.63 4.59
C GLU A 101 -15.92 3.07 5.26
N LYS A 102 -17.08 3.15 4.64
CA LYS A 102 -18.32 2.73 5.31
C LYS A 102 -19.06 1.58 4.65
N ARG A 103 -18.67 1.19 3.44
CA ARG A 103 -19.49 0.28 2.65
C ARG A 103 -18.75 -0.96 2.16
N VAL A 104 -17.43 -0.96 2.25
CA VAL A 104 -16.59 -2.04 1.71
C VAL A 104 -16.94 -3.34 2.40
N ASP A 105 -16.83 -3.38 3.74
CA ASP A 105 -17.09 -4.57 4.54
C ASP A 105 -18.55 -5.02 4.44
N THR A 106 -19.49 -4.05 4.57
CA THR A 106 -20.94 -4.35 4.44
C THR A 106 -21.28 -4.96 3.07
N ARG A 107 -20.65 -4.47 2.00
CA ARG A 107 -20.84 -4.99 0.66
C ARG A 107 -20.25 -6.38 0.50
N LEU A 108 -19.03 -6.59 1.00
CA LEU A 108 -18.40 -7.91 1.00
C LEU A 108 -19.29 -8.93 1.72
N VAL A 109 -19.74 -8.60 2.93
CA VAL A 109 -20.62 -9.44 3.74
C VAL A 109 -21.92 -9.78 2.97
N ALA A 110 -22.60 -8.77 2.44
CA ALA A 110 -23.85 -8.95 1.72
C ALA A 110 -23.69 -9.82 0.46
N GLU A 111 -22.67 -9.55 -0.35
CA GLU A 111 -22.41 -10.31 -1.57
C GLU A 111 -21.95 -11.74 -1.26
N MET A 112 -21.12 -11.96 -0.24
CA MET A 112 -20.68 -13.29 0.15
C MET A 112 -21.86 -14.18 0.58
N ILE A 113 -22.78 -13.64 1.41
CA ILE A 113 -23.99 -14.35 1.82
C ILE A 113 -24.93 -14.59 0.62
N HIS A 114 -25.13 -13.58 -0.23
CA HIS A 114 -25.96 -13.70 -1.41
C HIS A 114 -25.47 -14.80 -2.36
N TYR A 115 -24.16 -14.82 -2.68
CA TYR A 115 -23.59 -15.84 -3.56
C TYR A 115 -23.62 -17.24 -2.93
N ALA A 116 -23.52 -17.36 -1.62
CA ALA A 116 -23.73 -18.63 -0.91
C ALA A 116 -25.17 -19.11 -1.07
N ALA A 117 -26.14 -18.21 -0.88
CA ALA A 117 -27.58 -18.54 -0.96
C ALA A 117 -28.01 -19.01 -2.35
N ILE A 118 -27.46 -18.43 -3.43
CA ILE A 118 -27.76 -18.86 -4.81
C ILE A 118 -26.87 -20.03 -5.29
N GLY A 119 -26.01 -20.57 -4.44
CA GLY A 119 -25.15 -21.70 -4.80
C GLY A 119 -24.04 -21.38 -5.82
N ALA A 120 -23.56 -20.14 -5.85
CA ALA A 120 -22.51 -19.73 -6.78
C ALA A 120 -21.18 -20.43 -6.52
N PHE A 121 -20.93 -20.87 -5.29
CA PHE A 121 -19.74 -21.58 -4.87
C PHE A 121 -20.06 -22.70 -3.86
N ASP A 122 -19.14 -23.64 -3.69
CA ASP A 122 -19.16 -24.66 -2.63
C ASP A 122 -18.32 -24.22 -1.43
N ALA A 123 -17.21 -23.51 -1.69
CA ALA A 123 -16.36 -22.92 -0.68
C ALA A 123 -16.03 -21.47 -1.01
N ALA A 124 -16.06 -20.61 0.00
CA ALA A 124 -15.56 -19.24 -0.05
C ALA A 124 -14.18 -19.18 0.64
N VAL A 125 -13.26 -18.40 0.07
CA VAL A 125 -12.03 -18.02 0.77
C VAL A 125 -12.09 -16.53 1.06
N LEU A 126 -12.21 -16.17 2.32
CA LEU A 126 -12.15 -14.82 2.83
C LEU A 126 -10.68 -14.42 3.05
N VAL A 127 -10.19 -13.44 2.29
CA VAL A 127 -8.83 -12.92 2.43
C VAL A 127 -8.89 -11.67 3.32
N SER A 128 -9.04 -11.89 4.60
CA SER A 128 -9.02 -10.91 5.69
C SER A 128 -8.90 -11.65 7.03
N GLY A 129 -8.32 -11.01 8.04
CA GLY A 129 -8.25 -11.54 9.41
C GLY A 129 -9.19 -10.83 10.38
N ASP A 130 -10.05 -9.93 9.89
CA ASP A 130 -10.91 -9.07 10.68
C ASP A 130 -12.11 -9.83 11.24
N ASP A 131 -12.41 -9.67 12.53
CA ASP A 131 -13.52 -10.32 13.22
C ASP A 131 -14.90 -9.71 12.88
N ASP A 132 -14.94 -8.55 12.25
CA ASP A 132 -16.17 -7.97 11.71
C ASP A 132 -16.87 -8.89 10.68
N PHE A 133 -16.12 -9.83 10.09
CA PHE A 133 -16.66 -10.81 9.14
C PHE A 133 -17.24 -12.08 9.79
N VAL A 134 -17.14 -12.26 11.11
CA VAL A 134 -17.68 -13.43 11.81
C VAL A 134 -19.16 -13.70 11.51
N PRO A 135 -20.07 -12.69 11.55
CA PRO A 135 -21.48 -12.91 11.23
C PRO A 135 -21.72 -13.43 9.80
N ALA A 136 -20.88 -12.98 8.85
CA ALA A 136 -20.98 -13.45 7.47
C ALA A 136 -20.53 -14.91 7.33
N VAL A 137 -19.46 -15.29 8.00
CA VAL A 137 -18.97 -16.67 8.03
C VAL A 137 -20.02 -17.60 8.61
N GLU A 138 -20.64 -17.22 9.72
CA GLU A 138 -21.72 -18.01 10.34
C GLU A 138 -22.93 -18.18 9.41
N ALA A 139 -23.34 -17.10 8.74
CA ALA A 139 -24.46 -17.16 7.79
C ALA A 139 -24.15 -18.06 6.58
N VAL A 140 -22.94 -17.98 6.01
CA VAL A 140 -22.52 -18.82 4.89
C VAL A 140 -22.40 -20.28 5.29
N ASN A 141 -21.90 -20.58 6.48
CA ASN A 141 -21.84 -21.93 7.03
C ASN A 141 -23.25 -22.50 7.24
N ALA A 142 -24.20 -21.68 7.73
CA ALA A 142 -25.59 -22.07 7.90
C ALA A 142 -26.30 -22.41 6.57
N LEU A 143 -25.83 -21.84 5.45
CA LEU A 143 -26.27 -22.19 4.10
C LEU A 143 -25.60 -23.45 3.53
N GLY A 144 -24.84 -24.17 4.35
CA GLY A 144 -24.14 -25.40 3.97
C GLY A 144 -22.93 -25.18 3.07
N ARG A 145 -22.34 -23.99 3.08
CA ARG A 145 -21.13 -23.68 2.33
C ARG A 145 -19.93 -23.57 3.26
N GLN A 146 -18.75 -23.97 2.80
CA GLN A 146 -17.51 -23.87 3.58
C GLN A 146 -16.94 -22.44 3.47
N VAL A 147 -16.42 -21.92 4.59
CA VAL A 147 -15.62 -20.69 4.57
C VAL A 147 -14.22 -20.99 5.06
N TRP A 148 -13.26 -20.71 4.23
CA TRP A 148 -11.83 -20.69 4.54
C TRP A 148 -11.38 -19.26 4.75
N VAL A 149 -10.39 -19.06 5.61
CA VAL A 149 -9.78 -17.73 5.80
C VAL A 149 -8.34 -17.76 5.33
N ALA A 150 -7.91 -16.70 4.63
CA ALA A 150 -6.53 -16.57 4.16
C ALA A 150 -5.88 -15.29 4.70
N THR A 151 -4.73 -15.43 5.38
CA THR A 151 -3.95 -14.33 5.96
C THR A 151 -2.47 -14.50 5.66
N TRP A 152 -1.70 -13.39 5.74
CA TRP A 152 -0.24 -13.44 5.58
C TRP A 152 0.45 -14.00 6.82
N SER A 153 -0.06 -13.69 8.01
CA SER A 153 0.46 -14.15 9.30
C SER A 153 -0.67 -14.70 10.15
N ALA A 154 -0.34 -15.66 11.02
CA ALA A 154 -1.28 -16.22 11.97
C ALA A 154 -1.78 -15.19 13.00
N ASP A 155 -0.97 -14.18 13.32
CA ASP A 155 -1.28 -13.12 14.28
C ASP A 155 -2.34 -12.14 13.76
N GLU A 156 -2.54 -12.10 12.44
CA GLU A 156 -3.55 -11.25 11.81
C GLU A 156 -4.96 -11.84 11.88
N LEU A 157 -5.08 -13.12 12.20
CA LEU A 157 -6.36 -13.81 12.26
C LEU A 157 -6.95 -13.72 13.66
N SER A 158 -8.13 -13.13 13.78
CA SER A 158 -8.87 -13.10 15.04
C SER A 158 -9.21 -14.51 15.51
N LYS A 159 -9.24 -14.69 16.84
CA LYS A 159 -9.56 -16.01 17.45
C LYS A 159 -10.98 -16.43 17.08
N ASP A 160 -11.91 -15.49 17.06
CA ASP A 160 -13.31 -15.73 16.78
C ASP A 160 -13.55 -16.16 15.34
N LEU A 161 -12.85 -15.54 14.40
CA LEU A 161 -12.91 -15.93 13.00
C LEU A 161 -12.29 -17.32 12.77
N ARG A 162 -11.15 -17.60 13.43
CA ARG A 162 -10.43 -18.87 13.33
C ARG A 162 -11.31 -20.08 13.68
N VAL A 163 -12.07 -19.99 14.77
CA VAL A 163 -12.87 -21.15 15.26
C VAL A 163 -14.13 -21.38 14.44
N ARG A 164 -14.55 -20.40 13.63
CA ARG A 164 -15.78 -20.49 12.80
C ARG A 164 -15.50 -20.88 11.36
N CYS A 165 -14.27 -20.68 10.88
CA CYS A 165 -13.88 -21.07 9.54
C CYS A 165 -13.62 -22.58 9.43
N PHE A 166 -13.88 -23.13 8.25
CA PHE A 166 -13.62 -24.53 7.92
C PHE A 166 -12.12 -24.84 7.93
N GLY A 167 -11.30 -23.90 7.51
CA GLY A 167 -9.86 -24.00 7.54
C GLY A 167 -9.16 -22.66 7.35
N GLN A 168 -7.85 -22.68 7.53
CA GLN A 168 -6.97 -21.53 7.42
C GLN A 168 -5.93 -21.74 6.32
N ILE A 169 -5.65 -20.72 5.55
CA ILE A 169 -4.63 -20.69 4.50
C ILE A 169 -3.61 -19.61 4.85
N HIS A 170 -2.34 -19.99 4.96
CA HIS A 170 -1.25 -19.05 5.14
C HIS A 170 -0.72 -18.61 3.76
N LEU A 171 -0.95 -17.36 3.39
CA LEU A 171 -0.51 -16.84 2.09
C LEU A 171 1.02 -16.88 1.93
N SER A 172 1.76 -16.79 3.04
CA SER A 172 3.21 -16.96 3.08
C SER A 172 3.68 -18.28 2.46
N ASP A 173 2.91 -19.36 2.61
CA ASP A 173 3.28 -20.69 2.11
C ASP A 173 3.22 -20.79 0.58
N GLY A 174 2.40 -19.93 -0.04
CA GLY A 174 2.20 -19.90 -1.49
C GLY A 174 3.05 -18.88 -2.25
N VAL A 175 3.88 -18.08 -1.57
CA VAL A 175 4.62 -16.96 -2.18
C VAL A 175 5.41 -17.38 -3.42
N ALA A 176 6.05 -18.53 -3.38
CA ALA A 176 6.81 -19.05 -4.53
C ALA A 176 5.93 -19.29 -5.79
N ALA A 177 4.65 -19.60 -5.58
CA ALA A 177 3.72 -19.88 -6.68
C ALA A 177 3.21 -18.60 -7.36
N PHE A 178 2.99 -17.52 -6.61
CA PHE A 178 2.34 -16.30 -7.11
C PHE A 178 3.21 -15.03 -7.04
N ARG A 179 4.49 -15.15 -6.64
CA ARG A 179 5.44 -14.02 -6.74
C ARG A 179 5.70 -13.70 -8.21
N VAL A 180 5.62 -12.41 -8.57
CA VAL A 180 6.12 -11.94 -9.86
C VAL A 180 7.65 -11.91 -9.79
N GLU A 181 8.31 -12.80 -10.49
CA GLU A 181 9.76 -12.71 -10.66
C GLU A 181 10.08 -11.46 -11.49
N ARG A 182 10.91 -10.58 -10.96
CA ARG A 182 11.55 -9.59 -11.83
C ARG A 182 12.41 -10.38 -12.83
N PRO A 183 12.25 -10.17 -14.15
CA PRO A 183 13.19 -10.74 -15.08
C PRO A 183 14.58 -10.31 -14.61
N ARG A 184 15.44 -11.27 -14.25
CA ARG A 184 16.86 -10.99 -14.02
C ARG A 184 17.31 -10.22 -15.25
N PRO A 185 18.07 -9.12 -15.09
CA PRO A 185 18.74 -8.54 -16.24
C PRO A 185 19.48 -9.71 -16.90
N VAL A 186 19.06 -10.06 -18.09
CA VAL A 186 19.76 -11.07 -18.87
C VAL A 186 21.15 -10.48 -19.06
N GLU A 187 22.17 -11.06 -18.44
CA GLU A 187 23.57 -10.81 -18.79
C GLU A 187 23.67 -11.15 -20.27
N ARG A 188 23.50 -10.15 -21.12
CA ARG A 188 23.66 -10.33 -22.55
C ARG A 188 25.13 -10.67 -22.77
N ALA A 189 25.37 -11.92 -23.11
CA ALA A 189 26.63 -12.29 -23.73
C ALA A 189 26.97 -11.22 -24.80
N PRO A 190 28.24 -10.86 -25.00
CA PRO A 190 28.63 -9.77 -25.88
C PRO A 190 28.22 -10.10 -27.31
N THR A 191 27.04 -9.66 -27.70
CA THR A 191 26.60 -9.75 -29.10
C THR A 191 27.26 -8.61 -29.86
N ARG A 192 27.96 -8.97 -30.95
CA ARG A 192 28.55 -8.08 -31.92
C ARG A 192 27.68 -6.86 -32.19
N MET A 193 28.32 -5.71 -32.17
CA MET A 193 27.78 -4.37 -32.34
C MET A 193 26.82 -4.27 -33.54
N ALA A 194 25.55 -3.98 -33.26
CA ALA A 194 24.65 -3.31 -34.19
C ALA A 194 24.50 -1.82 -33.69
N PRO A 195 24.28 -0.85 -34.58
CA PRO A 195 24.47 0.56 -34.27
C PRO A 195 23.53 1.06 -33.19
N SER A 196 24.10 1.85 -32.31
CA SER A 196 23.56 2.44 -31.10
C SER A 196 22.17 3.08 -31.26
N ARG A 197 21.16 2.52 -30.57
CA ARG A 197 20.06 3.33 -30.07
C ARG A 197 20.59 4.09 -28.84
N LEU A 198 20.44 5.38 -28.89
CA LEU A 198 20.86 6.43 -27.96
C LEU A 198 20.93 5.92 -26.51
N ALA A 199 22.15 5.79 -25.99
CA ALA A 199 22.41 5.65 -24.58
C ALA A 199 21.72 6.82 -23.85
N ARG A 200 20.96 6.53 -22.76
CA ARG A 200 20.58 7.57 -21.83
C ARG A 200 21.88 8.29 -21.41
N PRO A 201 21.94 9.61 -21.50
CA PRO A 201 23.12 10.31 -21.09
C PRO A 201 23.44 9.95 -19.64
N PRO A 202 24.75 9.88 -19.28
CA PRO A 202 25.14 9.69 -17.89
C PRO A 202 24.49 10.80 -17.07
N PHE A 203 24.05 10.43 -15.85
CA PHE A 203 23.43 11.34 -14.89
C PHE A 203 24.21 12.65 -14.85
N GLN A 204 23.63 13.70 -15.43
CA GLN A 204 24.21 15.04 -15.36
C GLN A 204 23.92 15.59 -13.95
N PRO A 205 24.90 16.21 -13.28
CA PRO A 205 24.64 16.90 -12.03
C PRO A 205 23.48 17.87 -12.23
N ALA A 206 22.57 17.88 -11.27
CA ALA A 206 21.37 18.71 -11.33
C ALA A 206 21.79 20.16 -11.57
N SER A 207 21.10 20.85 -12.51
CA SER A 207 21.34 22.26 -12.74
C SER A 207 21.11 23.04 -11.44
N GLY A 208 21.77 24.16 -11.24
CA GLY A 208 21.55 25.03 -10.08
C GLY A 208 20.08 25.37 -9.84
N VAL A 209 19.26 25.40 -10.90
CA VAL A 209 17.79 25.58 -10.85
C VAL A 209 17.10 24.40 -10.17
N ALA A 210 17.50 23.16 -10.47
CA ALA A 210 16.91 21.96 -9.86
C ALA A 210 17.28 21.85 -8.37
N LEU A 211 18.51 22.21 -7.99
CA LEU A 211 18.92 22.29 -6.59
C LEU A 211 18.17 23.39 -5.84
N GLY A 212 17.96 24.56 -6.47
CA GLY A 212 17.15 25.64 -5.89
C GLY A 212 15.71 25.22 -5.63
N HIS A 213 15.06 24.53 -6.57
CA HIS A 213 13.71 24.01 -6.39
C HIS A 213 13.66 22.97 -5.27
N ALA A 214 14.65 22.07 -5.18
CA ALA A 214 14.70 21.06 -4.13
C ALA A 214 14.87 21.68 -2.74
N LEU A 215 15.71 22.71 -2.62
CA LEU A 215 15.87 23.44 -1.38
C LEU A 215 14.57 24.15 -0.96
N GLN A 216 13.89 24.82 -1.89
CA GLN A 216 12.60 25.46 -1.60
C GLN A 216 11.55 24.45 -1.14
N GLU A 217 11.49 23.27 -1.77
CA GLU A 217 10.54 22.23 -1.38
C GLU A 217 10.89 21.61 -0.02
N LEU A 218 12.19 21.50 0.32
CA LEU A 218 12.59 21.09 1.66
C LEU A 218 12.17 22.11 2.71
N GLN A 219 12.39 23.40 2.46
CA GLN A 219 11.96 24.49 3.36
C GLN A 219 10.43 24.54 3.52
N ARG A 220 9.67 24.26 2.45
CA ARG A 220 8.21 24.11 2.54
C ARG A 220 7.77 22.93 3.38
N ALA A 221 8.51 21.83 3.34
CA ALA A 221 8.24 20.68 4.17
C ALA A 221 8.52 20.98 5.66
N GLU A 222 9.64 21.65 5.94
CA GLU A 222 10.02 22.10 7.28
C GLU A 222 9.00 23.05 7.90
N ALA A 223 8.42 23.96 7.12
CA ALA A 223 7.39 24.88 7.59
C ALA A 223 6.08 24.17 7.99
N ARG A 224 5.89 22.91 7.60
CA ARG A 224 4.65 22.15 7.85
C ARG A 224 4.80 21.00 8.84
N LEU A 225 6.03 20.58 9.09
CA LEU A 225 6.33 19.39 9.87
C LEU A 225 7.33 19.73 10.98
N PRO A 226 7.21 19.16 12.16
CA PRO A 226 8.16 19.36 13.26
C PRO A 226 9.57 18.87 12.89
N HIS A 227 9.67 17.89 12.04
CA HIS A 227 10.89 17.43 11.38
C HIS A 227 10.54 16.75 10.06
N VAL A 228 11.45 16.79 9.10
CA VAL A 228 11.29 16.14 7.79
C VAL A 228 12.19 14.91 7.75
N SER A 229 11.61 13.70 7.84
CA SER A 229 12.40 12.50 7.68
C SER A 229 12.87 12.34 6.22
N ARG A 230 14.10 11.82 6.04
CA ARG A 230 14.66 11.53 4.70
C ARG A 230 13.72 10.68 3.86
N GLY A 231 13.20 9.59 4.42
CA GLY A 231 12.28 8.71 3.73
C GLY A 231 10.98 9.41 3.32
N TYR A 232 10.46 10.30 4.14
CA TYR A 232 9.25 11.07 3.81
C TYR A 232 9.51 12.03 2.64
N PHE A 233 10.60 12.77 2.65
CA PHE A 233 10.92 13.72 1.58
C PHE A 233 11.16 13.03 0.24
N VAL A 234 11.89 11.90 0.24
CA VAL A 234 12.21 11.15 -0.97
C VAL A 234 11.01 10.39 -1.52
N MET A 235 10.22 9.75 -0.66
CA MET A 235 9.20 8.76 -1.06
C MET A 235 7.77 9.23 -0.92
N ARG A 236 7.47 10.32 -0.20
CA ARG A 236 6.09 10.74 0.11
C ARG A 236 5.78 12.20 -0.14
N TRP A 237 6.76 13.11 -0.10
CA TRP A 237 6.53 14.53 -0.31
C TRP A 237 6.04 14.80 -1.74
N LYS A 238 4.82 15.35 -1.89
CA LYS A 238 4.22 15.63 -3.19
C LYS A 238 4.65 17.02 -3.67
N SER A 239 5.38 17.09 -4.79
CA SER A 239 5.75 18.33 -5.45
C SER A 239 5.86 18.10 -6.95
N HIS A 240 5.41 19.09 -7.72
CA HIS A 240 5.58 19.14 -9.18
C HIS A 240 6.94 19.71 -9.59
N GLN A 241 7.69 20.28 -8.66
CA GLN A 241 8.99 20.88 -8.89
C GLN A 241 10.15 19.91 -8.61
N LEU A 242 9.87 18.75 -8.02
CA LEU A 242 10.84 17.70 -7.76
C LEU A 242 10.73 16.57 -8.79
N PRO A 243 11.81 15.82 -9.04
CA PRO A 243 11.77 14.59 -9.82
C PRO A 243 10.74 13.60 -9.25
N PRO A 244 10.35 12.58 -10.03
CA PRO A 244 9.53 11.48 -9.54
C PRO A 244 10.11 10.86 -8.27
N ILE A 245 9.25 10.31 -7.42
CA ILE A 245 9.61 9.62 -6.18
C ILE A 245 10.61 8.50 -6.48
N GLY A 246 11.63 8.36 -5.66
CA GLY A 246 12.62 7.28 -5.76
C GLY A 246 14.05 7.76 -6.02
N ALA A 247 14.81 7.00 -6.81
CA ALA A 247 16.26 7.17 -6.97
C ALA A 247 16.71 8.54 -7.48
N GLU A 248 15.94 9.18 -8.37
CA GLU A 248 16.30 10.50 -8.90
C GLU A 248 16.19 11.60 -7.83
N ARG A 249 15.15 11.50 -6.98
CA ARG A 249 14.95 12.43 -5.86
C ARG A 249 15.98 12.19 -4.74
N GLU A 250 16.32 10.94 -4.50
CA GLU A 250 17.40 10.55 -3.58
C GLU A 250 18.74 11.14 -4.03
N ALA A 251 19.07 11.02 -5.32
CA ALA A 251 20.28 11.59 -5.87
C ALA A 251 20.32 13.13 -5.77
N LEU A 252 19.16 13.78 -5.96
CA LEU A 252 19.03 15.24 -5.81
C LEU A 252 19.21 15.67 -4.35
N LEU A 253 18.68 14.91 -3.39
CA LEU A 253 18.90 15.16 -1.96
C LEU A 253 20.36 15.02 -1.58
N GLN A 254 21.07 14.01 -2.08
CA GLN A 254 22.50 13.83 -1.86
C GLN A 254 23.31 15.01 -2.42
N GLN A 255 22.89 15.57 -3.55
CA GLN A 255 23.54 16.76 -4.11
C GLN A 255 23.30 18.00 -3.25
N LEU A 256 22.10 18.17 -2.67
CA LEU A 256 21.81 19.24 -1.70
C LEU A 256 22.72 19.13 -0.47
N ILE A 257 22.90 17.94 0.05
CA ILE A 257 23.77 17.68 1.20
C ILE A 257 25.23 17.92 0.83
N GLY A 258 25.68 17.38 -0.30
CA GLY A 258 27.03 17.58 -0.81
C GLY A 258 27.37 19.04 -1.12
N ALA A 259 26.38 19.85 -1.51
CA ALA A 259 26.51 21.30 -1.71
C ALA A 259 26.44 22.11 -0.40
N GLY A 260 26.24 21.46 0.75
CA GLY A 260 26.12 22.13 2.04
C GLY A 260 24.81 22.91 2.24
N LEU A 261 23.81 22.68 1.37
CA LEU A 261 22.49 23.34 1.40
C LEU A 261 21.48 22.61 2.27
N ALA A 262 21.76 21.36 2.63
CA ALA A 262 20.99 20.56 3.58
C ALA A 262 21.92 19.69 4.44
N GLU A 263 21.42 19.22 5.57
CA GLU A 263 22.12 18.26 6.42
C GLU A 263 21.19 17.19 6.95
N GLU A 264 21.78 16.05 7.31
CA GLU A 264 21.10 14.96 8.01
C GLU A 264 21.36 15.05 9.50
N PHE A 265 20.37 14.69 10.31
CA PHE A 265 20.48 14.59 11.76
C PHE A 265 19.56 13.49 12.29
N GLU A 266 19.87 12.97 13.46
CA GLU A 266 19.03 11.98 14.13
C GLU A 266 17.97 12.65 14.99
N VAL A 267 16.73 12.16 14.93
CA VAL A 267 15.61 12.60 15.75
C VAL A 267 14.79 11.39 16.19
N LYS A 268 14.14 11.48 17.35
CA LYS A 268 13.19 10.44 17.79
C LYS A 268 11.81 10.70 17.22
N ASP A 269 11.19 9.68 16.63
CA ASP A 269 9.80 9.73 16.20
C ASP A 269 8.82 9.69 17.42
N ALA A 270 7.52 9.77 17.15
CA ALA A 270 6.49 9.72 18.19
C ALA A 270 6.49 8.40 18.99
N GLU A 271 7.04 7.33 18.43
CA GLU A 271 7.20 6.02 19.08
C GLU A 271 8.57 5.85 19.75
N GLY A 272 9.40 6.91 19.78
CA GLY A 272 10.71 6.91 20.42
C GLY A 272 11.84 6.23 19.63
N ARG A 273 11.63 5.87 18.35
CA ARG A 273 12.64 5.27 17.46
C ARG A 273 13.51 6.35 16.84
N ASN A 274 14.80 6.08 16.69
CA ASN A 274 15.70 6.98 15.97
C ASN A 274 15.38 6.94 14.48
N VAL A 275 15.15 8.11 13.89
CA VAL A 275 14.93 8.29 12.45
C VAL A 275 15.87 9.37 11.92
N THR A 276 16.42 9.15 10.74
CA THR A 276 17.22 10.16 10.04
C THR A 276 16.30 11.23 9.47
N ALA A 277 16.43 12.44 9.94
CA ALA A 277 15.76 13.64 9.46
C ALA A 277 16.73 14.50 8.64
N ILE A 278 16.16 15.38 7.84
CA ILE A 278 16.90 16.33 7.00
C ILE A 278 16.43 17.75 7.30
N ARG A 279 17.31 18.70 7.22
CA ARG A 279 16.98 20.13 7.31
C ARG A 279 17.79 20.96 6.33
N SER A 280 17.22 22.09 5.93
CA SER A 280 17.89 23.05 5.08
C SER A 280 18.96 23.84 5.86
N ARG A 281 20.03 24.22 5.17
CA ARG A 281 21.06 25.14 5.67
C ARG A 281 21.01 26.45 4.87
N GLU A 282 21.20 27.56 5.57
CA GLU A 282 21.40 28.84 4.90
C GLU A 282 22.82 28.88 4.31
N PRO A 283 23.02 29.63 3.17
CA PRO A 283 24.34 29.74 2.53
C PRO A 283 25.46 30.27 3.45
N ASN A 284 25.11 30.89 4.57
CA ASN A 284 26.04 31.45 5.55
C ASN A 284 26.31 30.55 6.77
N GLY A 285 25.94 29.27 6.73
CA GLY A 285 26.27 28.31 7.77
C GLY A 285 25.42 28.38 9.05
N ASN A 286 24.44 29.28 9.14
CA ASN A 286 23.52 29.35 10.27
C ASN A 286 22.35 28.35 10.08
N VAL A 287 22.13 27.53 11.10
CA VAL A 287 20.97 26.64 11.22
C VAL A 287 19.76 27.51 11.61
N ARG A 288 18.67 27.47 10.85
CA ARG A 288 17.40 28.03 11.31
C ARG A 288 16.92 27.23 12.53
N GLU A 289 16.95 27.85 13.68
CA GLU A 289 16.20 27.32 14.83
C GLU A 289 14.69 27.46 14.53
N PRO A 290 13.86 26.46 14.90
CA PRO A 290 12.41 26.61 14.81
C PRO A 290 12.02 27.79 15.68
N GLU A 291 11.33 28.77 15.10
CA GLU A 291 10.80 29.92 15.83
C GLU A 291 9.96 29.41 17.01
N GLY A 292 10.46 29.74 18.19
CA GLY A 292 9.92 29.29 19.45
C GLY A 292 8.47 29.75 19.64
N ASN A 293 7.72 28.84 20.18
CA ASN A 293 6.40 28.97 20.77
C ASN A 293 6.18 30.37 21.39
N MET A 294 5.49 31.25 20.66
CA MET A 294 5.09 32.53 21.18
C MET A 294 3.96 32.30 22.17
N ALA A 295 4.29 32.40 23.47
CA ALA A 295 3.33 32.40 24.54
C ALA A 295 2.29 33.49 24.30
N LEU A 296 1.02 33.13 24.33
CA LEU A 296 -0.10 34.06 24.36
C LEU A 296 -0.10 34.81 25.68
N PRO A 297 -0.27 36.14 25.66
CA PRO A 297 -0.49 36.89 26.90
C PRO A 297 -1.91 36.68 27.47
N GLY A 298 -2.01 36.61 28.75
CA GLY A 298 -3.07 36.49 29.75
C GLY A 298 -4.52 36.75 29.44
#